data_e379f5c60342b97714869700eec79501
#
_entry.id   e379f5c60342b97714869700eec79501
#
_cell.length_a   1.000
_cell.length_b   1.000
_cell.length_c   1.000
_cell.angle_alpha   90.00
_cell.angle_beta   90.00
_cell.angle_gamma   90.00
#
_symmetry.space_group_name_H-M   'P 1'
#
loop_
_entity.id
_entity.type
_entity.pdbx_description
1 polymer ?
#
loop_
_entity_poly.entity_id
_entity_poly.type
_entity_poly.pdbx_seq_one_letter_code
_entity_poly.pdbx_strand_id
1 'polypeptide(L)'
;MPRKRGRLKRIATGLVCIFSATVSFAACTNVTPVSQEMKDSEAIIIGTVMSSSQVPQSWDSLDGTAYVVHIDRKVKGKQSGEITVFGEHSDHGFKMETGQKYLLFLTNNYQHWMVNQCGNSGPMDEESPAVKRMVHAGHE
;
A
#
# COMPACT_ATOMS: atom_id res chain seq x y z
N MET A 1 29.95 -15.26 -73.23
CA MET A 1 28.61 -15.10 -72.56
C MET A 1 28.80 -14.84 -71.09
N PRO A 2 28.42 -13.72 -70.61
CA PRO A 2 28.62 -13.40 -69.15
C PRO A 2 27.52 -14.02 -68.33
N ARG A 3 27.91 -14.79 -67.29
CA ARG A 3 27.02 -15.35 -66.28
C ARG A 3 26.57 -14.26 -65.36
N LYS A 4 25.27 -13.98 -65.28
CA LYS A 4 24.62 -13.12 -64.25
C LYS A 4 24.64 -13.87 -62.95
N ARG A 5 25.41 -13.35 -61.96
CA ARG A 5 25.35 -13.80 -60.58
C ARG A 5 24.15 -13.13 -59.89
N GLY A 6 23.14 -13.94 -59.60
CA GLY A 6 22.00 -13.49 -58.75
C GLY A 6 22.47 -13.23 -57.31
N ARG A 7 22.28 -12.01 -56.83
CA ARG A 7 22.46 -11.64 -55.43
C ARG A 7 21.28 -12.17 -54.63
N LEU A 8 21.53 -13.19 -53.82
CA LEU A 8 20.59 -13.67 -52.84
C LEU A 8 20.47 -12.63 -51.70
N LYS A 9 19.38 -11.92 -51.66
CA LYS A 9 19.06 -11.03 -50.52
C LYS A 9 18.70 -11.91 -49.32
N ARG A 10 19.58 -11.97 -48.33
CA ARG A 10 19.28 -12.57 -47.03
C ARG A 10 18.34 -11.61 -46.28
N ILE A 11 17.09 -12.01 -46.17
CA ILE A 11 16.12 -11.36 -45.29
C ILE A 11 16.41 -11.87 -43.87
N ALA A 12 17.04 -11.03 -43.05
CA ALA A 12 17.22 -11.31 -41.65
C ALA A 12 15.87 -11.03 -40.95
N THR A 13 15.12 -12.09 -40.67
CA THR A 13 13.91 -12.00 -39.85
C THR A 13 14.34 -11.82 -38.40
N GLY A 14 14.32 -10.58 -37.93
CA GLY A 14 14.57 -10.24 -36.53
C GLY A 14 13.38 -10.72 -35.69
N LEU A 15 13.59 -11.76 -34.89
CA LEU A 15 12.65 -12.22 -33.87
C LEU A 15 12.64 -11.22 -32.72
N VAL A 16 11.67 -10.33 -32.71
CA VAL A 16 11.42 -9.40 -31.58
C VAL A 16 10.77 -10.19 -30.44
N CYS A 17 11.57 -10.65 -29.49
CA CYS A 17 11.06 -11.18 -28.22
C CYS A 17 10.49 -10.03 -27.39
N ILE A 18 9.18 -9.86 -27.44
CA ILE A 18 8.45 -8.99 -26.53
C ILE A 18 8.43 -9.69 -25.17
N PHE A 19 9.36 -9.31 -24.29
CA PHE A 19 9.29 -9.68 -22.88
C PHE A 19 8.11 -8.91 -22.25
N SER A 20 6.95 -9.57 -22.19
CA SER A 20 5.85 -9.12 -21.36
C SER A 20 6.28 -9.29 -19.90
N ALA A 21 6.76 -8.23 -19.28
CA ALA A 21 6.98 -8.18 -17.84
C ALA A 21 5.58 -8.28 -17.17
N THR A 22 5.21 -9.48 -16.77
CA THR A 22 4.05 -9.70 -15.90
C THR A 22 4.43 -9.13 -14.55
N VAL A 23 3.93 -7.94 -14.24
CA VAL A 23 3.99 -7.36 -12.88
C VAL A 23 3.09 -8.25 -12.04
N SER A 24 3.67 -9.20 -11.34
CA SER A 24 2.95 -9.99 -10.34
C SER A 24 2.65 -9.06 -9.17
N PHE A 25 1.48 -8.43 -9.19
CA PHE A 25 0.91 -7.91 -7.97
C PHE A 25 0.57 -9.12 -7.11
N ALA A 26 1.30 -9.31 -6.01
CA ALA A 26 0.90 -10.26 -4.99
C ALA A 26 -0.40 -9.71 -4.37
N ALA A 27 -1.52 -10.06 -4.99
CA ALA A 27 -2.83 -9.70 -4.50
C ALA A 27 -3.08 -10.48 -3.21
N CYS A 28 -3.57 -9.78 -2.19
CA CYS A 28 -4.10 -10.43 -1.01
C CYS A 28 -5.22 -11.40 -1.45
N THR A 29 -5.03 -12.67 -1.22
CA THR A 29 -6.00 -13.71 -1.61
C THR A 29 -7.27 -13.64 -0.77
N ASN A 30 -7.20 -13.07 0.43
CA ASN A 30 -8.32 -12.87 1.34
C ASN A 30 -8.27 -11.44 1.91
N VAL A 31 -9.16 -10.59 1.44
CA VAL A 31 -9.35 -9.27 2.03
C VAL A 31 -10.23 -9.42 3.27
N THR A 32 -9.78 -8.89 4.41
CA THR A 32 -10.55 -8.89 5.64
C THR A 32 -11.86 -8.11 5.46
N PRO A 33 -13.03 -8.68 5.83
CA PRO A 33 -14.28 -7.92 5.79
C PRO A 33 -14.17 -6.66 6.66
N VAL A 34 -14.69 -5.52 6.17
CA VAL A 34 -14.62 -4.24 6.90
C VAL A 34 -15.19 -4.35 8.32
N SER A 35 -16.31 -5.04 8.48
CA SER A 35 -16.96 -5.24 9.78
C SER A 35 -16.11 -6.05 10.76
N GLN A 36 -15.29 -6.98 10.27
CA GLN A 36 -14.36 -7.75 11.08
C GLN A 36 -13.17 -6.87 11.47
N GLU A 37 -12.57 -6.18 10.50
CA GLU A 37 -11.43 -5.30 10.76
C GLU A 37 -11.79 -4.15 11.69
N MET A 38 -13.02 -3.61 11.62
CA MET A 38 -13.52 -2.63 12.58
C MET A 38 -13.54 -3.15 14.01
N LYS A 39 -13.84 -4.44 14.23
CA LYS A 39 -13.82 -5.06 15.55
C LYS A 39 -12.41 -5.28 16.05
N ASP A 40 -11.55 -5.80 15.18
CA ASP A 40 -10.19 -6.24 15.52
C ASP A 40 -9.21 -5.07 15.67
N SER A 41 -9.46 -3.95 15.00
CA SER A 41 -8.59 -2.77 15.11
C SER A 41 -8.72 -2.10 16.47
N GLU A 42 -7.59 -1.72 17.06
CA GLU A 42 -7.53 -0.97 18.32
C GLU A 42 -7.80 0.52 18.10
N ALA A 43 -7.44 1.03 16.94
CA ALA A 43 -7.77 2.39 16.52
C ALA A 43 -8.17 2.43 15.05
N ILE A 44 -9.09 3.33 14.71
CA ILE A 44 -9.48 3.64 13.34
C ILE A 44 -9.48 5.15 13.21
N ILE A 45 -8.67 5.66 12.31
CA ILE A 45 -8.49 7.09 12.12
C ILE A 45 -8.54 7.48 10.64
N ILE A 46 -8.90 8.71 10.41
CA ILE A 46 -8.61 9.41 9.17
C ILE A 46 -7.48 10.39 9.50
N GLY A 47 -6.38 10.31 8.77
CA GLY A 47 -5.22 11.12 9.06
C GLY A 47 -4.40 11.47 7.83
N THR A 48 -3.67 12.56 7.94
CA THR A 48 -2.77 13.08 6.91
C THR A 48 -1.34 12.73 7.26
N VAL A 49 -0.60 12.15 6.33
CA VAL A 49 0.83 11.83 6.51
C VAL A 49 1.65 13.11 6.48
N MET A 50 2.29 13.43 7.59
CA MET A 50 3.08 14.65 7.74
C MET A 50 4.52 14.44 7.29
N SER A 51 5.10 13.28 7.59
CA SER A 51 6.46 12.92 7.19
C SER A 51 6.67 11.41 7.19
N SER A 52 7.75 10.98 6.56
CA SER A 52 8.18 9.59 6.57
C SER A 52 9.70 9.52 6.76
N SER A 53 10.16 8.49 7.45
CA SER A 53 11.59 8.22 7.66
C SER A 53 11.87 6.73 7.57
N GLN A 54 13.00 6.38 6.95
CA GLN A 54 13.45 4.99 6.92
C GLN A 54 13.96 4.60 8.31
N VAL A 55 13.50 3.45 8.78
CA VAL A 55 14.00 2.85 10.00
C VAL A 55 14.98 1.75 9.61
N PRO A 56 16.28 1.91 9.89
CA PRO A 56 17.27 0.91 9.54
C PRO A 56 17.07 -0.36 10.35
N GLN A 57 17.31 -1.49 9.71
CA GLN A 57 17.30 -2.79 10.37
C GLN A 57 18.34 -2.82 11.50
N SER A 58 17.87 -3.00 12.72
CA SER A 58 18.71 -3.34 13.88
C SER A 58 18.25 -4.68 14.44
N TRP A 59 19.08 -5.31 15.29
CA TRP A 59 18.81 -6.65 15.84
C TRP A 59 17.44 -6.78 16.54
N ASP A 60 16.90 -5.66 17.04
CA ASP A 60 15.65 -5.60 17.79
C ASP A 60 14.58 -4.73 17.12
N SER A 61 14.82 -4.21 15.91
CA SER A 61 13.87 -3.34 15.23
C SER A 61 13.45 -3.89 13.89
N LEU A 62 12.18 -3.68 13.60
CA LEU A 62 11.59 -3.96 12.29
C LEU A 62 12.22 -3.04 11.24
N ASP A 63 12.65 -3.62 10.14
CA ASP A 63 13.08 -2.86 8.96
C ASP A 63 11.84 -2.29 8.26
N GLY A 64 11.83 -0.98 8.03
CA GLY A 64 10.67 -0.36 7.41
C GLY A 64 10.67 1.15 7.38
N THR A 65 9.50 1.72 7.24
CA THR A 65 9.26 3.16 7.20
C THR A 65 8.36 3.57 8.35
N ALA A 66 8.80 4.55 9.11
CA ALA A 66 7.97 5.22 10.11
C ALA A 66 7.29 6.44 9.47
N TYR A 67 5.98 6.50 9.58
CA TYR A 67 5.15 7.60 9.10
C TYR A 67 4.59 8.38 10.29
N VAL A 68 4.80 9.68 10.32
CA VAL A 68 4.11 10.57 11.26
C VAL A 68 2.79 10.97 10.63
N VAL A 69 1.70 10.64 11.30
CA VAL A 69 0.33 10.88 10.82
C VAL A 69 -0.38 11.83 11.77
N HIS A 70 -0.84 12.96 11.27
CA HIS A 70 -1.75 13.84 11.98
C HIS A 70 -3.17 13.29 11.91
N ILE A 71 -3.83 13.15 13.06
CA ILE A 71 -5.19 12.62 13.13
C ILE A 71 -6.19 13.74 12.82
N ASP A 72 -6.77 13.71 11.63
CA ASP A 72 -7.82 14.65 11.23
C ASP A 72 -9.17 14.28 11.85
N ARG A 73 -9.47 12.98 11.91
CA ARG A 73 -10.69 12.45 12.50
C ARG A 73 -10.45 11.09 13.14
N LYS A 74 -10.94 10.93 14.35
CA LYS A 74 -10.96 9.67 15.07
C LYS A 74 -12.32 8.99 14.89
N VAL A 75 -12.29 7.73 14.45
CA VAL A 75 -13.47 6.87 14.33
C VAL A 75 -13.54 5.89 15.51
N LYS A 76 -12.40 5.32 15.90
CA LYS A 76 -12.27 4.40 17.05
C LYS A 76 -10.94 4.63 17.75
N GLY A 77 -10.89 4.39 19.05
CA GLY A 77 -9.65 4.47 19.85
C GLY A 77 -9.56 5.75 20.68
N LYS A 78 -8.41 5.93 21.35
CA LYS A 78 -8.15 7.05 22.28
C LYS A 78 -7.12 8.05 21.74
N GLN A 79 -6.50 7.75 20.60
CA GLN A 79 -5.43 8.52 19.99
C GLN A 79 -5.91 9.91 19.57
N SER A 80 -5.04 10.91 19.70
CA SER A 80 -5.28 12.29 19.28
C SER A 80 -3.96 12.96 18.90
N GLY A 81 -4.03 14.02 18.10
CA GLY A 81 -2.86 14.76 17.66
C GLY A 81 -2.10 14.01 16.58
N GLU A 82 -0.87 13.63 16.85
CA GLU A 82 -0.01 12.88 15.91
C GLU A 82 0.31 11.50 16.45
N ILE A 83 0.39 10.53 15.55
CA ILE A 83 0.84 9.18 15.87
C ILE A 83 1.89 8.73 14.84
N THR A 84 2.74 7.81 15.26
CA THR A 84 3.67 7.14 14.36
C THR A 84 3.12 5.79 13.95
N VAL A 85 2.92 5.61 12.65
CA VAL A 85 2.49 4.35 12.04
C VAL A 85 3.68 3.71 11.35
N PHE A 86 3.91 2.43 11.60
CA PHE A 86 5.03 1.70 11.05
C PHE A 86 4.59 0.84 9.86
N GLY A 87 5.30 0.98 8.73
CA GLY A 87 5.14 0.14 7.55
C GLY A 87 6.36 -0.75 7.36
N GLU A 88 6.17 -2.07 7.36
CA GLU A 88 7.25 -3.03 7.14
C GLU A 88 7.87 -2.87 5.76
N HIS A 89 9.18 -3.06 5.67
CA HIS A 89 9.93 -3.05 4.42
C HIS A 89 9.79 -4.38 3.69
N SER A 90 8.65 -4.58 3.09
CA SER A 90 8.41 -5.74 2.24
C SER A 90 7.83 -5.27 0.90
N ASP A 91 7.95 -6.10 -0.12
CA ASP A 91 7.34 -5.82 -1.43
C ASP A 91 5.82 -5.65 -1.34
N HIS A 92 5.24 -6.11 -0.23
CA HIS A 92 3.82 -6.07 0.09
C HIS A 92 3.48 -5.08 1.20
N GLY A 93 4.47 -4.34 1.73
CA GLY A 93 4.27 -3.38 2.81
C GLY A 93 3.28 -2.28 2.43
N PHE A 94 2.46 -1.87 3.41
CA PHE A 94 1.56 -0.74 3.24
C PHE A 94 2.37 0.55 3.14
N LYS A 95 2.34 1.19 1.98
CA LYS A 95 3.09 2.41 1.70
C LYS A 95 2.17 3.61 1.70
N MET A 96 2.61 4.69 2.35
CA MET A 96 1.90 5.96 2.40
C MET A 96 2.77 7.09 1.83
N GLU A 97 2.12 8.08 1.24
CA GLU A 97 2.76 9.26 0.67
C GLU A 97 2.58 10.47 1.58
N THR A 98 3.65 11.23 1.80
CA THR A 98 3.59 12.48 2.56
C THR A 98 2.63 13.48 1.92
N GLY A 99 1.80 14.10 2.73
CA GLY A 99 0.77 15.03 2.30
C GLY A 99 -0.56 14.39 1.89
N GLN A 100 -0.60 13.07 1.77
CA GLN A 100 -1.83 12.33 1.44
C GLN A 100 -2.62 11.98 2.70
N LYS A 101 -3.94 11.89 2.54
CA LYS A 101 -4.89 11.51 3.58
C LYS A 101 -5.30 10.05 3.43
N TYR A 102 -5.33 9.33 4.55
CA TYR A 102 -5.64 7.90 4.60
C TYR A 102 -6.70 7.59 5.64
N LEU A 103 -7.51 6.57 5.35
CA LEU A 103 -8.27 5.82 6.35
C LEU A 103 -7.38 4.68 6.82
N LEU A 104 -7.14 4.61 8.13
CA LEU A 104 -6.23 3.64 8.72
C LEU A 104 -6.93 2.82 9.79
N PHE A 105 -6.90 1.51 9.61
CA PHE A 105 -7.27 0.50 10.61
C PHE A 105 -5.99 0.04 11.29
N LEU A 106 -5.84 0.37 12.57
CA LEU A 106 -4.58 0.25 13.29
C LEU A 106 -4.66 -0.79 14.39
N THR A 107 -3.63 -1.62 14.46
CA THR A 107 -3.34 -2.51 15.58
C THR A 107 -2.04 -2.10 16.24
N ASN A 108 -1.92 -2.29 17.55
CA ASN A 108 -0.68 -2.04 18.26
C ASN A 108 0.08 -3.37 18.40
N ASN A 109 1.23 -3.45 17.77
CA ASN A 109 2.10 -4.61 17.86
C ASN A 109 3.47 -4.15 18.38
N TYR A 110 3.91 -4.70 19.52
CA TYR A 110 5.19 -4.33 20.17
C TYR A 110 5.39 -2.81 20.33
N GLN A 111 4.34 -2.09 20.74
CA GLN A 111 4.32 -0.63 20.90
C GLN A 111 4.37 0.18 19.58
N HIS A 112 4.22 -0.48 18.44
CA HIS A 112 4.12 0.18 17.15
C HIS A 112 2.71 0.08 16.58
N TRP A 113 2.20 1.20 16.11
CA TRP A 113 0.95 1.21 15.34
C TRP A 113 1.22 0.69 13.94
N MET A 114 0.50 -0.34 13.55
CA MET A 114 0.67 -1.01 12.27
C MET A 114 -0.66 -1.14 11.53
N VAL A 115 -0.58 -1.22 10.22
CA VAL A 115 -1.70 -1.44 9.31
C VAL A 115 -1.65 -2.87 8.80
N ASN A 116 -2.80 -3.54 8.77
CA ASN A 116 -2.92 -4.83 8.08
C ASN A 116 -2.79 -4.62 6.56
N GLN A 117 -1.79 -5.22 5.95
CA GLN A 117 -1.51 -5.10 4.51
C GLN A 117 -2.66 -5.59 3.62
N CYS A 118 -3.42 -6.57 4.08
CA CYS A 118 -4.58 -7.14 3.41
C CYS A 118 -5.91 -6.66 4.00
N GLY A 119 -5.87 -5.54 4.72
CA GLY A 119 -7.04 -4.90 5.32
C GLY A 119 -7.68 -3.85 4.42
N ASN A 120 -8.51 -3.04 5.05
CA ASN A 120 -9.28 -1.99 4.39
C ASN A 120 -8.65 -0.59 4.52
N SER A 121 -7.45 -0.48 5.06
CA SER A 121 -6.72 0.79 5.08
C SER A 121 -6.34 1.21 3.67
N GLY A 122 -6.38 2.52 3.40
CA GLY A 122 -6.04 3.04 2.09
C GLY A 122 -6.20 4.55 2.00
N PRO A 123 -5.83 5.13 0.85
CA PRO A 123 -6.05 6.54 0.58
C PRO A 123 -7.52 6.91 0.77
N MET A 124 -7.76 8.11 1.29
CA MET A 124 -9.11 8.70 1.36
C MET A 124 -9.53 9.14 -0.04
N ASP A 125 -9.84 8.17 -0.85
CA ASP A 125 -10.45 8.35 -2.14
C ASP A 125 -11.98 8.22 -1.97
N GLU A 126 -12.74 9.19 -2.45
CA GLU A 126 -14.20 9.16 -2.41
C GLU A 126 -14.80 7.96 -3.15
N GLU A 127 -14.04 7.35 -4.05
CA GLU A 127 -14.39 6.14 -4.77
C GLU A 127 -14.23 4.85 -3.94
N SER A 128 -13.44 4.89 -2.85
CA SER A 128 -13.19 3.71 -2.03
C SER A 128 -14.47 3.18 -1.37
N PRO A 129 -14.88 1.92 -1.63
CA PRO A 129 -16.07 1.32 -1.03
C PRO A 129 -16.00 1.26 0.50
N ALA A 130 -14.80 1.12 1.07
CA ALA A 130 -14.59 1.10 2.51
C ALA A 130 -14.88 2.47 3.13
N VAL A 131 -14.40 3.54 2.50
CA VAL A 131 -14.67 4.92 2.91
C VAL A 131 -16.15 5.24 2.83
N LYS A 132 -16.83 4.89 1.74
CA LYS A 132 -18.27 5.10 1.58
C LYS A 132 -19.08 4.43 2.71
N ARG A 133 -18.75 3.19 3.05
CA ARG A 133 -19.44 2.47 4.14
C ARG A 133 -19.19 3.10 5.51
N MET A 134 -17.96 3.54 5.77
CA MET A 134 -17.61 4.17 7.06
C MET A 134 -18.25 5.53 7.25
N VAL A 135 -18.36 6.34 6.18
CA VAL A 135 -19.05 7.62 6.23
C VAL A 135 -20.54 7.46 6.52
N HIS A 136 -21.18 6.42 5.99
CA HIS A 136 -22.58 6.14 6.25
C HIS A 136 -22.81 5.57 7.66
N ALA A 137 -21.92 4.72 8.18
CA ALA A 137 -22.04 4.16 9.54
C ALA A 137 -21.82 5.18 10.67
N GLY A 138 -21.23 6.33 10.38
CA GLY A 138 -20.98 7.40 11.35
C GLY A 138 -22.09 8.45 11.49
N HIS A 139 -23.22 8.26 10.79
CA HIS A 139 -24.38 9.15 10.79
C HIS A 139 -25.64 8.54 11.42
N GLU A 140 -25.55 7.34 12.02
CA GLU A 140 -26.61 6.72 12.82
C GLU A 140 -26.43 6.92 14.31
#